data_7a0fa92283040882d38ebbd10e169f84
#
_entry.id   7a0fa92283040882d38ebbd10e169f84
#
_cell.length_a   1.000
_cell.length_b   1.000
_cell.length_c   1.000
_cell.angle_alpha   90.00
_cell.angle_beta   90.00
_cell.angle_gamma   90.00
#
_symmetry.space_group_name_H-M   'P 1'
#
loop_
_entity.id
_entity.type
_entity.pdbx_description
1 polymer ?
#
loop_
_entity_poly.entity_id
_entity_poly.type
_entity_poly.pdbx_seq_one_letter_code
_entity_poly.pdbx_strand_id
1 'polypeptide(L)'
;EWVINGQKVWNTSAHHADYGMLLARTNRDGSKHHGISYFVLPMHQPGIEVRPIKQMNYHSSFNEVFMTDARIPVNMIIGTLDDGWRVARATLAHERTFSTMRRPKFVHNNAIESRAVREAEHEAEEHFKTYVWYPQRAGRVDLVVERAQLLGVSNDPMIRQNIAALLSFQRMNEWTALRARAARALGR
;
A
#
# COMPACT_ATOMS: atom_id res chain seq x y z
N GLU A 1 11.54 -21.81 18.14
CA GLU A 1 12.15 -20.60 17.57
C GLU A 1 12.57 -20.88 16.14
N TRP A 2 12.33 -19.91 15.24
CA TRP A 2 12.80 -19.95 13.86
C TRP A 2 14.09 -19.13 13.75
N VAL A 3 15.06 -19.60 12.97
CA VAL A 3 16.28 -18.87 12.67
C VAL A 3 16.27 -18.51 11.20
N ILE A 4 16.40 -17.20 10.90
CA ILE A 4 16.25 -16.66 9.56
C ILE A 4 17.58 -16.09 9.09
N ASN A 5 17.96 -16.49 7.88
CA ASN A 5 19.12 -15.97 7.16
C ASN A 5 18.69 -15.53 5.76
N GLY A 6 19.12 -14.35 5.35
CA GLY A 6 18.82 -13.84 4.02
C GLY A 6 18.78 -12.32 3.92
N GLN A 7 18.24 -11.84 2.81
CA GLN A 7 18.15 -10.42 2.51
C GLN A 7 16.82 -10.12 1.84
N LYS A 8 16.27 -8.94 2.13
CA LYS A 8 15.17 -8.33 1.42
C LYS A 8 15.56 -6.92 0.96
N VAL A 9 15.01 -6.49 -0.15
CA VAL A 9 15.27 -5.18 -0.73
C VAL A 9 13.96 -4.50 -1.12
N TRP A 10 13.98 -3.19 -1.25
CA TRP A 10 12.83 -2.35 -1.58
C TRP A 10 11.74 -2.32 -0.50
N ASN A 11 12.13 -2.54 0.75
CA ASN A 11 11.21 -2.44 1.87
C ASN A 11 10.92 -0.98 2.21
N THR A 12 9.68 -0.56 2.05
CA THR A 12 9.26 0.80 2.39
C THR A 12 9.31 1.01 3.90
N SER A 13 9.96 2.08 4.36
CA SER A 13 9.99 2.52 5.76
C SER A 13 10.47 1.48 6.78
N ALA A 14 11.24 0.47 6.36
CA ALA A 14 11.72 -0.59 7.25
C ALA A 14 12.57 -0.05 8.42
N HIS A 15 13.23 1.11 8.26
CA HIS A 15 14.02 1.78 9.29
C HIS A 15 13.17 2.40 10.42
N HIS A 16 11.86 2.46 10.27
CA HIS A 16 10.91 2.93 11.28
C HIS A 16 10.00 1.81 11.81
N ALA A 17 10.10 0.61 11.25
CA ALA A 17 9.18 -0.48 11.55
C ALA A 17 9.62 -1.27 12.78
N ASP A 18 8.71 -1.50 13.72
CA ASP A 18 8.92 -2.42 14.84
C ASP A 18 8.79 -3.88 14.41
N TYR A 19 7.94 -4.14 13.41
CA TYR A 19 7.69 -5.47 12.87
C TYR A 19 7.67 -5.47 11.35
N GLY A 20 8.19 -6.54 10.76
CA GLY A 20 8.14 -6.81 9.33
C GLY A 20 7.26 -8.03 9.02
N MET A 21 6.54 -7.97 7.91
CA MET A 21 5.87 -9.14 7.35
C MET A 21 6.87 -9.88 6.44
N LEU A 22 7.25 -11.09 6.84
CA LEU A 22 8.30 -11.85 6.16
C LEU A 22 7.76 -13.11 5.50
N LEU A 23 8.02 -13.24 4.21
CA LEU A 23 7.94 -14.52 3.49
C LEU A 23 9.31 -15.18 3.51
N ALA A 24 9.40 -16.37 4.07
CA ALA A 24 10.61 -17.17 4.10
C ALA A 24 10.33 -18.62 3.71
N ARG A 25 11.32 -19.27 3.12
CA ARG A 25 11.22 -20.68 2.73
C ARG A 25 11.50 -21.57 3.94
N THR A 26 10.52 -22.36 4.30
CA THR A 26 10.57 -23.30 5.42
C THR A 26 10.80 -24.74 4.94
N ASN A 27 10.35 -25.07 3.73
CA ASN A 27 10.56 -26.37 3.11
C ASN A 27 11.23 -26.21 1.74
N ARG A 28 12.44 -26.77 1.57
CA ARG A 28 13.23 -26.68 0.33
C ARG A 28 12.76 -27.65 -0.76
N ASP A 29 12.11 -28.74 -0.35
CA ASP A 29 11.63 -29.78 -1.27
C ASP A 29 10.24 -29.43 -1.84
N GLY A 30 9.59 -28.40 -1.29
CA GLY A 30 8.32 -27.89 -1.76
C GLY A 30 8.42 -27.27 -3.15
N SER A 31 7.41 -27.48 -3.98
CA SER A 31 7.30 -26.83 -5.28
C SER A 31 7.22 -25.31 -5.13
N LYS A 32 7.42 -24.58 -6.21
CA LYS A 32 7.63 -23.11 -6.34
C LYS A 32 7.01 -22.23 -5.24
N HIS A 33 5.74 -22.40 -4.93
CA HIS A 33 5.00 -21.59 -3.94
C HIS A 33 4.67 -22.37 -2.65
N HIS A 34 4.78 -23.68 -2.68
CA HIS A 34 4.67 -24.53 -1.50
C HIS A 34 6.00 -24.58 -0.75
N GLY A 35 5.95 -24.62 0.56
CA GLY A 35 7.16 -24.56 1.38
C GLY A 35 7.63 -23.15 1.70
N ILE A 36 6.77 -22.15 1.49
CA ILE A 36 6.96 -20.77 1.93
C ILE A 36 6.00 -20.51 3.09
N SER A 37 6.51 -19.99 4.19
CA SER A 37 5.71 -19.57 5.34
C SER A 37 5.72 -18.06 5.51
N TYR A 38 4.74 -17.55 6.23
CA TYR A 38 4.53 -16.12 6.47
C TYR A 38 4.69 -15.82 7.95
N PHE A 39 5.55 -14.87 8.27
CA PHE A 39 5.94 -14.58 9.65
C PHE A 39 5.77 -13.09 9.98
N VAL A 40 5.57 -12.82 11.26
CA VAL A 40 5.80 -11.50 11.86
C VAL A 40 7.22 -11.48 12.39
N LEU A 41 8.08 -10.68 11.77
CA LEU A 41 9.50 -10.55 12.14
C LEU A 41 9.67 -9.35 13.07
N PRO A 42 10.10 -9.51 14.32
CA PRO A 42 10.53 -8.39 15.14
C PRO A 42 11.76 -7.75 14.52
N MET A 43 11.72 -6.44 14.26
CA MET A 43 12.80 -5.74 13.56
C MET A 43 13.94 -5.30 14.49
N HIS A 44 13.63 -5.02 15.77
CA HIS A 44 14.60 -4.59 16.77
C HIS A 44 15.20 -5.77 17.50
N GLN A 45 16.14 -6.46 16.88
CA GLN A 45 16.82 -7.60 17.45
C GLN A 45 18.24 -7.77 16.89
N PRO A 46 19.15 -8.50 17.57
CA PRO A 46 20.41 -8.91 16.97
C PRO A 46 20.18 -9.70 15.67
N GLY A 47 21.05 -9.48 14.69
CA GLY A 47 20.95 -10.14 13.38
C GLY A 47 20.04 -9.45 12.36
N ILE A 48 19.36 -8.37 12.73
CA ILE A 48 18.66 -7.51 11.76
C ILE A 48 19.46 -6.24 11.54
N GLU A 49 19.79 -5.98 10.28
CA GLU A 49 20.41 -4.72 9.84
C GLU A 49 19.57 -4.11 8.74
N VAL A 50 19.17 -2.85 8.92
CA VAL A 50 18.38 -2.09 7.94
C VAL A 50 19.26 -1.00 7.33
N ARG A 51 19.41 -1.00 6.02
CA ARG A 51 20.18 -0.01 5.26
C ARG A 51 19.27 0.79 4.34
N PRO A 52 19.12 2.11 4.57
CA PRO A 52 18.36 2.96 3.67
C PRO A 52 18.99 3.04 2.27
N ILE A 53 18.17 2.95 1.24
CA ILE A 53 18.60 3.09 -0.16
C ILE A 53 18.36 4.53 -0.60
N LYS A 54 19.42 5.22 -1.01
CA LYS A 54 19.31 6.56 -1.55
C LYS A 54 18.73 6.51 -2.97
N GLN A 55 17.59 7.14 -3.15
CA GLN A 55 16.88 7.22 -4.43
C GLN A 55 17.37 8.42 -5.26
N MET A 56 17.01 8.46 -6.55
CA MET A 56 17.37 9.55 -7.48
C MET A 56 16.80 10.91 -7.06
N ASN A 57 15.69 10.93 -6.33
CA ASN A 57 15.06 12.13 -5.75
C ASN A 57 15.65 12.52 -4.38
N TYR A 58 16.78 11.94 -3.98
CA TYR A 58 17.48 12.12 -2.71
C TYR A 58 16.72 11.62 -1.46
N HIS A 59 15.52 11.05 -1.59
CA HIS A 59 14.84 10.39 -0.49
C HIS A 59 15.39 8.98 -0.24
N SER A 60 15.17 8.46 0.96
CA SER A 60 15.57 7.11 1.37
C SER A 60 14.39 6.36 1.98
N SER A 61 13.26 6.34 1.27
CA SER A 61 12.05 5.66 1.73
C SER A 61 12.16 4.14 1.64
N PHE A 62 12.99 3.62 0.73
CA PHE A 62 13.24 2.20 0.56
C PHE A 62 14.49 1.75 1.31
N ASN A 63 14.51 0.49 1.71
CA ASN A 63 15.59 -0.09 2.50
C ASN A 63 15.95 -1.47 1.98
N GLU A 64 17.18 -1.87 2.27
CA GLU A 64 17.62 -3.26 2.33
C GLU A 64 17.51 -3.73 3.78
N VAL A 65 17.09 -4.97 3.97
CA VAL A 65 17.01 -5.61 5.28
C VAL A 65 17.84 -6.89 5.22
N PHE A 66 18.92 -6.92 5.98
CA PHE A 66 19.79 -8.09 6.12
C PHE A 66 19.37 -8.86 7.38
N MET A 67 19.30 -10.18 7.26
CA MET A 67 18.98 -11.08 8.34
C MET A 67 20.11 -12.10 8.49
N THR A 68 20.77 -12.09 9.65
CA THR A 68 21.85 -13.02 9.98
C THR A 68 21.51 -13.65 11.32
N ASP A 69 21.11 -14.90 11.32
CA ASP A 69 20.62 -15.63 12.47
C ASP A 69 19.53 -14.91 13.26
N ALA A 70 18.73 -14.12 12.56
CA ALA A 70 17.59 -13.41 13.13
C ALA A 70 16.55 -14.41 13.65
N ARG A 71 15.94 -14.13 14.79
CA ARG A 71 15.10 -15.07 15.50
C ARG A 71 13.64 -14.66 15.49
N ILE A 72 12.77 -15.63 15.24
CA ILE A 72 11.32 -15.44 15.28
C ILE A 72 10.71 -16.45 16.26
N PRO A 73 9.93 -16.02 17.25
CA PRO A 73 9.18 -16.93 18.10
C PRO A 73 8.26 -17.86 17.30
N VAL A 74 8.07 -19.09 17.77
CA VAL A 74 7.30 -20.11 17.06
C VAL A 74 5.86 -19.67 16.77
N ASN A 75 5.28 -18.91 17.67
CA ASN A 75 3.90 -18.41 17.60
C ASN A 75 3.74 -17.18 16.67
N MET A 76 4.82 -16.67 16.08
CA MET A 76 4.79 -15.53 15.14
C MET A 76 4.67 -15.94 13.67
N ILE A 77 4.21 -17.15 13.40
CA ILE A 77 3.78 -17.60 12.08
C ILE A 77 2.33 -17.21 11.83
N ILE A 78 2.04 -16.72 10.64
CA ILE A 78 0.67 -16.37 10.22
C ILE A 78 0.17 -17.44 9.25
N GLY A 79 -0.91 -18.08 9.61
CA GLY A 79 -1.48 -19.20 8.86
C GLY A 79 -0.76 -20.51 9.12
N THR A 80 -0.86 -21.44 8.17
CA THR A 80 -0.28 -22.77 8.28
C THR A 80 1.16 -22.78 7.77
N LEU A 81 2.02 -23.60 8.36
CA LEU A 81 3.37 -23.84 7.88
C LEU A 81 3.33 -24.26 6.40
N ASP A 82 4.26 -23.72 5.61
CA ASP A 82 4.41 -23.98 4.18
C ASP A 82 3.29 -23.43 3.26
N ASP A 83 2.27 -22.72 3.83
CA ASP A 83 1.16 -22.11 3.08
C ASP A 83 1.17 -20.56 3.12
N GLY A 84 2.31 -19.96 3.41
CA GLY A 84 2.45 -18.51 3.54
C GLY A 84 2.21 -17.76 2.23
N TRP A 85 2.35 -18.40 1.08
CA TRP A 85 2.04 -17.79 -0.21
C TRP A 85 0.56 -17.42 -0.34
N ARG A 86 -0.34 -18.28 0.14
CA ARG A 86 -1.77 -18.01 0.17
C ARG A 86 -2.09 -16.83 1.08
N VAL A 87 -1.48 -16.77 2.26
CA VAL A 87 -1.62 -15.66 3.21
C VAL A 87 -1.14 -14.35 2.59
N ALA A 88 0.04 -14.34 1.95
CA ALA A 88 0.59 -13.16 1.29
C ALA A 88 -0.31 -12.64 0.17
N ARG A 89 -0.90 -13.52 -0.63
CA ARG A 89 -1.86 -13.13 -1.67
C ARG A 89 -3.11 -12.46 -1.09
N ALA A 90 -3.62 -12.95 0.03
CA ALA A 90 -4.75 -12.33 0.72
C ALA A 90 -4.36 -10.94 1.26
N THR A 91 -3.20 -10.81 1.91
CA THR A 91 -2.67 -9.54 2.40
C THR A 91 -2.55 -8.51 1.27
N LEU A 92 -1.93 -8.88 0.14
CA LEU A 92 -1.78 -8.00 -1.01
C LEU A 92 -3.13 -7.62 -1.67
N ALA A 93 -4.12 -8.51 -1.64
CA ALA A 93 -5.45 -8.19 -2.13
C ALA A 93 -6.13 -7.13 -1.26
N HIS A 94 -6.01 -7.23 0.06
CA HIS A 94 -6.51 -6.23 0.99
C HIS A 94 -5.75 -4.91 0.86
N GLU A 95 -4.43 -4.93 0.80
CA GLU A 95 -3.61 -3.74 0.59
C GLU A 95 -4.05 -2.97 -0.66
N ARG A 96 -4.22 -3.65 -1.80
CA ARG A 96 -4.72 -3.01 -3.03
C ARG A 96 -6.10 -2.40 -2.86
N THR A 97 -6.97 -3.04 -2.11
CA THR A 97 -8.31 -2.52 -1.83
C THR A 97 -8.22 -1.25 -1.00
N PHE A 98 -7.41 -1.25 0.07
CA PHE A 98 -7.21 -0.08 0.91
C PHE A 98 -6.47 1.05 0.19
N SER A 99 -5.48 0.76 -0.64
CA SER A 99 -4.75 1.77 -1.40
C SER A 99 -5.63 2.50 -2.42
N THR A 100 -6.71 1.88 -2.89
CA THR A 100 -7.71 2.50 -3.77
C THR A 100 -8.76 3.29 -3.01
N MET A 101 -8.90 3.09 -1.71
CA MET A 101 -9.76 3.87 -0.85
C MET A 101 -9.10 5.21 -0.56
N ARG A 102 -9.55 6.27 -1.21
CA ARG A 102 -9.01 7.63 -1.01
C ARG A 102 -9.28 8.18 0.39
N ARG A 103 -10.24 7.64 1.11
CA ARG A 103 -10.51 7.83 2.54
C ARG A 103 -11.18 6.56 3.07
N PRO A 104 -10.68 5.94 4.12
CA PRO A 104 -11.48 4.98 4.86
C PRO A 104 -12.69 5.74 5.39
N LYS A 105 -13.89 5.41 4.92
CA LYS A 105 -15.09 5.78 5.65
C LYS A 105 -15.08 4.88 6.88
N PHE A 106 -14.89 5.47 8.03
CA PHE A 106 -15.16 4.76 9.27
C PHE A 106 -16.63 4.33 9.22
N VAL A 107 -16.88 3.04 9.19
CA VAL A 107 -18.25 2.51 9.21
C VAL A 107 -18.75 2.75 10.62
N HIS A 108 -19.55 3.79 10.79
CA HIS A 108 -20.29 4.00 12.03
C HIS A 108 -21.30 2.85 12.15
N ASN A 109 -21.00 1.88 12.99
CA ASN A 109 -22.05 1.10 13.60
C ASN A 109 -22.83 2.08 14.52
N ASN A 110 -24.09 2.29 14.24
CA ASN A 110 -24.99 3.30 14.76
C ASN A 110 -25.13 3.45 16.30
N ALA A 111 -24.21 2.91 17.07
CA ALA A 111 -24.44 2.81 18.50
C ALA A 111 -23.62 3.80 19.35
N ILE A 112 -22.42 4.22 18.99
CA ILE A 112 -21.66 5.14 19.84
C ILE A 112 -20.67 5.93 18.99
N GLU A 113 -20.92 7.21 18.82
CA GLU A 113 -19.94 8.19 18.36
C GLU A 113 -18.86 8.37 19.43
N SER A 114 -17.91 7.45 19.48
CA SER A 114 -16.86 7.49 20.50
C SER A 114 -15.94 8.69 20.24
N ARG A 115 -15.42 9.29 21.31
CA ARG A 115 -14.42 10.37 21.24
C ARG A 115 -13.24 9.96 20.35
N ALA A 116 -12.80 8.70 20.43
CA ALA A 116 -11.70 8.16 19.63
C ALA A 116 -11.98 8.18 18.11
N VAL A 117 -13.23 7.94 17.68
CA VAL A 117 -13.60 8.00 16.27
C VAL A 117 -13.55 9.44 15.78
N ARG A 118 -14.09 10.41 16.53
CA ARG A 118 -14.04 11.83 16.17
C ARG A 118 -12.60 12.37 16.11
N GLU A 119 -11.76 11.98 17.06
CA GLU A 119 -10.34 12.36 17.07
C GLU A 119 -9.62 11.78 15.86
N ALA A 120 -9.83 10.51 15.54
CA ALA A 120 -9.23 9.86 14.37
C ALA A 120 -9.72 10.46 13.04
N GLU A 121 -10.99 10.84 12.93
CA GLU A 121 -11.53 11.54 11.76
C GLU A 121 -10.91 12.93 11.61
N HIS A 122 -10.80 13.68 12.70
CA HIS A 122 -10.17 14.99 12.70
C HIS A 122 -8.68 14.92 12.32
N GLU A 123 -7.92 14.00 12.91
CA GLU A 123 -6.52 13.77 12.56
C GLU A 123 -6.36 13.37 11.10
N ALA A 124 -7.23 12.50 10.59
CA ALA A 124 -7.23 12.11 9.19
C ALA A 124 -7.52 13.31 8.27
N GLU A 125 -8.48 14.17 8.61
CA GLU A 125 -8.77 15.38 7.85
C GLU A 125 -7.60 16.35 7.82
N GLU A 126 -6.97 16.63 8.96
CA GLU A 126 -5.78 17.48 9.04
C GLU A 126 -4.61 16.91 8.26
N HIS A 127 -4.35 15.61 8.40
CA HIS A 127 -3.32 14.91 7.63
C HIS A 127 -3.56 15.08 6.13
N PHE A 128 -4.80 14.90 5.65
CA PHE A 128 -5.10 15.02 4.21
C PHE A 128 -5.10 16.45 3.69
N LYS A 129 -5.29 17.46 4.55
CA LYS A 129 -5.12 18.88 4.19
C LYS A 129 -3.64 19.22 3.95
N THR A 130 -2.78 18.74 4.84
CA THR A 130 -1.33 19.03 4.82
C THR A 130 -0.54 18.10 3.94
N TYR A 131 -1.10 16.97 3.58
CA TYR A 131 -0.45 15.94 2.79
C TYR A 131 -0.31 16.38 1.33
N VAL A 132 0.77 17.11 1.05
CA VAL A 132 1.22 17.39 -0.32
C VAL A 132 1.65 16.08 -0.94
N TRP A 133 0.74 15.47 -1.63
CA TRP A 133 0.92 14.13 -2.16
C TRP A 133 1.93 14.10 -3.30
N TYR A 134 2.70 13.02 -3.29
CA TYR A 134 3.56 12.61 -4.39
C TYR A 134 2.90 12.73 -5.76
N PRO A 135 3.72 12.93 -6.81
CA PRO A 135 3.28 12.93 -8.22
C PRO A 135 2.48 11.69 -8.65
N GLN A 136 2.40 10.67 -7.81
CA GLN A 136 1.60 9.46 -8.00
C GLN A 136 0.08 9.69 -8.06
N ARG A 137 -0.39 10.88 -7.74
CA ARG A 137 -1.72 11.35 -8.15
C ARG A 137 -1.74 11.88 -9.59
N ALA A 138 -0.82 11.40 -10.43
CA ALA A 138 -0.94 11.53 -11.86
C ALA A 138 -2.36 11.08 -12.27
N GLY A 139 -3.07 11.93 -12.99
CA GLY A 139 -4.46 11.68 -13.36
C GLY A 139 -5.52 12.43 -12.55
N ARG A 140 -5.14 13.39 -11.71
CA ARG A 140 -6.10 14.35 -11.15
C ARG A 140 -6.43 15.45 -12.14
N VAL A 141 -7.44 15.18 -12.95
CA VAL A 141 -7.93 16.14 -13.97
C VAL A 141 -8.51 17.41 -13.32
N ASP A 142 -9.04 17.31 -12.11
CA ASP A 142 -9.51 18.43 -11.31
C ASP A 142 -8.40 19.50 -11.12
N LEU A 143 -7.16 19.08 -10.80
CA LEU A 143 -6.02 19.99 -10.65
C LEU A 143 -5.63 20.66 -11.98
N VAL A 144 -5.77 19.96 -13.11
CA VAL A 144 -5.45 20.51 -14.42
C VAL A 144 -6.47 21.56 -14.83
N VAL A 145 -7.75 21.31 -14.60
CA VAL A 145 -8.83 22.26 -14.86
C VAL A 145 -8.65 23.53 -14.04
N GLU A 146 -8.47 23.35 -12.73
CA GLU A 146 -8.23 24.47 -11.79
C GLU A 146 -7.01 25.29 -12.21
N ARG A 147 -5.90 24.62 -12.56
CA ARG A 147 -4.67 25.31 -13.00
C ARG A 147 -4.86 26.08 -14.30
N ALA A 148 -5.59 25.52 -15.27
CA ALA A 148 -5.90 26.20 -16.52
C ALA A 148 -6.76 27.45 -16.31
N GLN A 149 -7.70 27.39 -15.36
CA GLN A 149 -8.51 28.54 -14.96
C GLN A 149 -7.66 29.63 -14.31
N LEU A 150 -6.82 29.28 -13.33
CA LEU A 150 -5.92 30.20 -12.63
C LEU A 150 -4.94 30.90 -13.57
N LEU A 151 -4.49 30.20 -14.60
CA LEU A 151 -3.59 30.77 -15.63
C LEU A 151 -4.32 31.55 -16.73
N GLY A 152 -5.66 31.60 -16.70
CA GLY A 152 -6.46 32.29 -17.73
C GLY A 152 -6.46 31.62 -19.10
N VAL A 153 -5.96 30.37 -19.22
CA VAL A 153 -5.83 29.64 -20.49
C VAL A 153 -6.95 28.63 -20.74
N SER A 154 -7.94 28.59 -19.87
CA SER A 154 -9.07 27.66 -19.97
C SER A 154 -9.93 27.84 -21.24
N ASN A 155 -9.85 28.98 -21.92
CA ASN A 155 -10.57 29.28 -23.15
C ASN A 155 -9.76 28.96 -24.41
N ASP A 156 -8.47 28.62 -24.30
CA ASP A 156 -7.66 28.20 -25.44
C ASP A 156 -8.20 26.89 -26.01
N PRO A 157 -8.49 26.82 -27.33
CA PRO A 157 -9.07 25.65 -27.96
C PRO A 157 -8.26 24.36 -27.79
N MET A 158 -6.91 24.47 -27.89
CA MET A 158 -6.03 23.32 -27.73
C MET A 158 -6.04 22.78 -26.30
N ILE A 159 -5.96 23.69 -25.33
CA ILE A 159 -6.00 23.31 -23.91
C ILE A 159 -7.35 22.69 -23.56
N ARG A 160 -8.45 23.25 -24.06
CA ARG A 160 -9.80 22.69 -23.87
C ARG A 160 -9.92 21.27 -24.43
N GLN A 161 -9.40 21.00 -25.62
CA GLN A 161 -9.41 19.65 -26.21
C GLN A 161 -8.57 18.66 -25.39
N ASN A 162 -7.40 19.08 -24.92
CA ASN A 162 -6.56 18.24 -24.07
C ASN A 162 -7.25 17.93 -22.73
N ILE A 163 -7.89 18.92 -22.11
CA ILE A 163 -8.68 18.72 -20.87
C ILE A 163 -9.85 17.78 -21.14
N ALA A 164 -10.57 17.96 -22.25
CA ALA A 164 -11.69 17.08 -22.61
C ALA A 164 -11.24 15.64 -22.82
N ALA A 165 -10.09 15.41 -23.46
CA ALA A 165 -9.49 14.09 -23.60
C ALA A 165 -9.16 13.47 -22.23
N LEU A 166 -8.54 14.21 -21.33
CA LEU A 166 -8.23 13.76 -19.97
C LEU A 166 -9.49 13.40 -19.18
N LEU A 167 -10.52 14.23 -19.24
CA LEU A 167 -11.83 13.95 -18.61
C LEU A 167 -12.45 12.69 -19.16
N SER A 168 -12.38 12.48 -20.48
CA SER A 168 -12.90 11.27 -21.12
C SER A 168 -12.17 10.02 -20.63
N PHE A 169 -10.84 10.04 -20.53
CA PHE A 169 -10.05 8.95 -19.97
C PHE A 169 -10.39 8.68 -18.51
N GLN A 170 -10.56 9.72 -17.71
CA GLN A 170 -10.98 9.56 -16.32
C GLN A 170 -12.35 8.85 -16.21
N ARG A 171 -13.35 9.28 -16.98
CA ARG A 171 -14.67 8.68 -16.99
C ARG A 171 -14.65 7.23 -17.47
N MET A 172 -13.92 6.93 -18.54
CA MET A 172 -13.74 5.56 -19.01
C MET A 172 -13.14 4.66 -17.94
N ASN A 173 -12.15 5.14 -17.20
CA ASN A 173 -11.53 4.40 -16.09
C ASN A 173 -12.53 4.13 -14.96
N GLU A 174 -13.30 5.15 -14.55
CA GLU A 174 -14.33 5.02 -13.52
C GLU A 174 -15.40 3.97 -13.92
N TRP A 175 -15.91 4.06 -15.15
CA TRP A 175 -16.93 3.14 -15.66
C TRP A 175 -16.39 1.72 -15.83
N THR A 176 -15.14 1.57 -16.26
CA THR A 176 -14.49 0.26 -16.36
C THR A 176 -14.34 -0.39 -14.98
N ALA A 177 -13.97 0.39 -13.97
CA ALA A 177 -13.88 -0.10 -12.60
C ALA A 177 -15.26 -0.50 -12.04
N LEU A 178 -16.31 0.29 -12.31
CA LEU A 178 -17.70 -0.04 -11.92
C LEU A 178 -18.18 -1.30 -12.61
N ARG A 179 -17.94 -1.45 -13.91
CA ARG A 179 -18.31 -2.63 -14.68
C ARG A 179 -17.61 -3.89 -14.15
N ALA A 180 -16.31 -3.80 -13.85
CA ALA A 180 -15.56 -4.92 -13.27
C ALA A 180 -16.08 -5.32 -11.88
N ARG A 181 -16.52 -4.36 -11.06
CA ARG A 181 -17.15 -4.64 -9.76
C ARG A 181 -18.48 -5.33 -9.92
N ALA A 182 -19.33 -4.82 -10.84
CA ALA A 182 -20.64 -5.42 -11.13
C ALA A 182 -20.50 -6.85 -11.67
N ALA A 183 -19.55 -7.10 -12.58
CA ALA A 183 -19.29 -8.43 -13.10
C ALA A 183 -18.88 -9.42 -12.00
N ARG A 184 -17.99 -9.01 -11.10
CA ARG A 184 -17.60 -9.84 -9.94
C ARG A 184 -18.77 -10.14 -9.01
N ALA A 185 -19.64 -9.15 -8.75
CA ALA A 185 -20.85 -9.35 -7.92
C ALA A 185 -21.83 -10.35 -8.55
N LEU A 186 -21.82 -10.50 -9.87
CA LEU A 186 -22.62 -11.46 -10.63
C LEU A 186 -21.90 -12.79 -10.88
N GLY A 187 -20.72 -13.00 -10.30
CA GLY A 187 -19.93 -14.22 -10.49
C GLY A 187 -19.33 -14.38 -11.90
N ARG A 188 -19.13 -13.27 -12.62
CA ARG A 188 -18.56 -13.24 -13.99
C ARG A 188 -17.15 -12.69 -14.02
#